data_63d059146004e5a00d8cd12a7ad4f99f
#
_entry.id   63d059146004e5a00d8cd12a7ad4f99f
#
_cell.length_a   1.000
_cell.length_b   1.000
_cell.length_c   1.000
_cell.angle_alpha   90.00
_cell.angle_beta   90.00
_cell.angle_gamma   90.00
#
_symmetry.space_group_name_H-M   'P 1'
#
loop_
_entity.id
_entity.type
_entity.pdbx_description
1 polymer ?
#
loop_
_entity_poly.entity_id
_entity_poly.type
_entity_poly.pdbx_seq_one_letter_code
_entity_poly.pdbx_strand_id
1 'polypeptide(L)'
;MIDIIIVEDNKEIAELLCDFLRAENYTVSVTENGEKALSLYEKYGARLIVLDIMLPGIDGFAICSKIREHSNIPIIIVSAKTDKEDKLNGLTLGADDYIEKPYDIDILLAKIRGIFKRRYALDEITVGNLKIDKINHIVYKNGLPIDMTAKEFDLLLMLIENRGKTLNKEYIFNQIWGSDSVSEMQTLTVHIKWIREKIEDDPKKPLKIITVWGRGYRFEE
;
A
#
# COMPACT_ATOMS: atom_id res chain seq x y z
N MET A 1 -0.41 6.97 -5.49
CA MET A 1 -1.02 7.10 -4.13
C MET A 1 0.07 7.52 -3.16
N ILE A 2 -0.23 8.37 -2.18
CA ILE A 2 0.71 8.82 -1.14
C ILE A 2 0.62 7.83 0.03
N ASP A 3 1.75 7.43 0.66
CA ASP A 3 1.67 6.60 1.85
C ASP A 3 1.19 7.41 3.04
N ILE A 4 1.80 8.57 3.28
CA ILE A 4 1.49 9.38 4.47
C ILE A 4 1.33 10.85 4.08
N ILE A 5 0.22 11.46 4.47
CA ILE A 5 0.06 12.92 4.46
C ILE A 5 0.32 13.41 5.89
N ILE A 6 1.25 14.34 6.03
CA ILE A 6 1.51 15.07 7.28
C ILE A 6 0.82 16.43 7.18
N VAL A 7 -0.01 16.75 8.17
CA VAL A 7 -0.68 18.05 8.32
C VAL A 7 -0.15 18.70 9.58
N GLU A 8 0.80 19.61 9.41
CA GLU A 8 1.56 20.26 10.49
C GLU A 8 1.96 21.65 10.03
N ASP A 9 1.67 22.68 10.81
CA ASP A 9 1.98 24.06 10.48
C ASP A 9 3.42 24.47 10.86
N ASN A 10 4.02 23.78 11.82
CA ASN A 10 5.43 23.96 12.16
C ASN A 10 6.33 23.26 11.15
N LYS A 11 7.00 24.03 10.31
CA LYS A 11 7.86 23.53 9.23
C LYS A 11 9.00 22.64 9.72
N GLU A 12 9.63 22.99 10.85
CA GLU A 12 10.76 22.23 11.39
C GLU A 12 10.30 20.81 11.82
N ILE A 13 9.15 20.72 12.49
CA ILE A 13 8.56 19.44 12.89
C ILE A 13 8.14 18.65 11.66
N ALA A 14 7.49 19.29 10.69
CA ALA A 14 7.03 18.66 9.47
C ALA A 14 8.18 18.10 8.62
N GLU A 15 9.27 18.87 8.45
CA GLU A 15 10.48 18.43 7.73
C GLU A 15 11.16 17.27 8.46
N LEU A 16 11.34 17.38 9.78
CA LEU A 16 11.93 16.32 10.58
C LEU A 16 11.17 14.99 10.46
N LEU A 17 9.83 15.03 10.60
CA LEU A 17 8.98 13.86 10.42
C LEU A 17 9.07 13.30 9.02
N CYS A 18 9.08 14.17 8.02
CA CYS A 18 9.19 13.78 6.63
C CYS A 18 10.49 13.02 6.36
N ASP A 19 11.61 13.48 6.90
CA ASP A 19 12.92 12.85 6.73
C ASP A 19 12.96 11.45 7.38
N PHE A 20 12.47 11.33 8.61
CA PHE A 20 12.39 10.02 9.27
C PHE A 20 11.49 9.04 8.51
N LEU A 21 10.32 9.48 8.06
CA LEU A 21 9.40 8.61 7.33
C LEU A 21 9.93 8.23 5.95
N ARG A 22 10.62 9.14 5.26
CA ARG A 22 11.29 8.83 3.99
C ARG A 22 12.45 7.85 4.16
N ALA A 23 13.18 7.94 5.27
CA ALA A 23 14.23 6.96 5.61
C ALA A 23 13.65 5.54 5.81
N GLU A 24 12.39 5.44 6.23
CA GLU A 24 11.62 4.18 6.32
C GLU A 24 10.97 3.77 4.97
N ASN A 25 11.32 4.45 3.86
CA ASN A 25 10.82 4.23 2.50
C ASN A 25 9.32 4.56 2.28
N TYR A 26 8.71 5.41 3.10
CA TYR A 26 7.37 5.91 2.84
C TYR A 26 7.39 7.08 1.85
N THR A 27 6.39 7.13 0.95
CA THR A 27 6.12 8.32 0.15
C THR A 27 5.31 9.31 0.99
N VAL A 28 5.89 10.50 1.24
CA VAL A 28 5.33 11.48 2.18
C VAL A 28 5.02 12.79 1.47
N SER A 29 3.81 13.30 1.70
CA SER A 29 3.41 14.67 1.38
C SER A 29 3.17 15.46 2.65
N VAL A 30 3.63 16.70 2.68
CA VAL A 30 3.46 17.61 3.82
C VAL A 30 2.57 18.79 3.41
N THR A 31 1.71 19.22 4.31
CA THR A 31 0.93 20.45 4.17
C THR A 31 0.75 21.13 5.51
N GLU A 32 0.75 22.46 5.50
CA GLU A 32 0.55 23.31 6.67
C GLU A 32 -0.92 23.68 6.96
N ASN A 33 -1.83 23.18 6.13
CA ASN A 33 -3.20 23.67 6.08
C ASN A 33 -4.18 22.53 5.82
N GLY A 34 -5.25 22.50 6.59
CA GLY A 34 -6.25 21.44 6.53
C GLY A 34 -7.02 21.37 5.22
N GLU A 35 -7.31 22.51 4.57
CA GLU A 35 -7.99 22.53 3.27
C GLU A 35 -7.12 21.91 2.18
N LYS A 36 -5.81 22.24 2.21
CA LYS A 36 -4.85 21.61 1.30
C LYS A 36 -4.72 20.11 1.56
N ALA A 37 -4.79 19.68 2.83
CA ALA A 37 -4.76 18.26 3.19
C ALA A 37 -5.93 17.49 2.57
N LEU A 38 -7.15 18.03 2.68
CA LEU A 38 -8.35 17.45 2.05
C LEU A 38 -8.20 17.39 0.53
N SER A 39 -7.76 18.48 -0.11
CA SER A 39 -7.55 18.53 -1.56
C SER A 39 -6.46 17.54 -2.02
N LEU A 40 -5.38 17.38 -1.26
CA LEU A 40 -4.33 16.39 -1.55
C LEU A 40 -4.88 14.97 -1.44
N TYR A 41 -5.64 14.70 -0.37
CA TYR A 41 -6.26 13.41 -0.16
C TYR A 41 -7.26 13.04 -1.26
N GLU A 42 -8.15 13.96 -1.63
CA GLU A 42 -9.12 13.75 -2.72
C GLU A 42 -8.46 13.48 -4.07
N LYS A 43 -7.37 14.22 -4.36
CA LYS A 43 -6.70 14.13 -5.66
C LYS A 43 -5.80 12.91 -5.82
N TYR A 44 -5.05 12.57 -4.78
CA TYR A 44 -4.00 11.55 -4.88
C TYR A 44 -4.27 10.30 -4.03
N GLY A 45 -5.17 10.36 -3.08
CA GLY A 45 -5.36 9.36 -2.04
C GLY A 45 -4.18 9.28 -1.08
N ALA A 46 -4.39 8.71 0.09
CA ALA A 46 -3.33 8.40 1.04
C ALA A 46 -3.64 7.12 1.79
N ARG A 47 -2.60 6.50 2.39
CA ARG A 47 -2.75 5.29 3.22
C ARG A 47 -2.82 5.61 4.72
N LEU A 48 -2.34 6.78 5.13
CA LEU A 48 -2.39 7.27 6.51
C LEU A 48 -2.29 8.80 6.52
N ILE A 49 -2.94 9.43 7.49
CA ILE A 49 -2.79 10.86 7.77
C ILE A 49 -2.25 11.04 9.20
N VAL A 50 -1.18 11.82 9.35
CA VAL A 50 -0.72 12.36 10.61
C VAL A 50 -1.22 13.79 10.69
N LEU A 51 -2.08 14.10 11.66
CA LEU A 51 -2.86 15.33 11.69
C LEU A 51 -2.63 16.08 13.00
N ASP A 52 -2.01 17.25 12.93
CA ASP A 52 -2.12 18.21 14.03
C ASP A 52 -3.54 18.80 14.05
N ILE A 53 -4.15 18.87 15.22
CA ILE A 53 -5.45 19.53 15.38
C ILE A 53 -5.32 21.03 15.69
N MET A 54 -4.14 21.51 16.07
CA MET A 54 -3.90 22.92 16.38
C MET A 54 -3.44 23.71 15.14
N LEU A 55 -4.11 23.53 14.03
CA LEU A 55 -3.79 24.20 12.78
C LEU A 55 -4.42 25.59 12.70
N PRO A 56 -3.77 26.55 12.02
CA PRO A 56 -4.41 27.82 11.71
C PRO A 56 -5.54 27.62 10.70
N GLY A 57 -6.70 28.21 10.96
CA GLY A 57 -7.87 28.18 10.08
C GLY A 57 -8.87 27.08 10.46
N ILE A 58 -8.88 25.97 9.76
CA ILE A 58 -9.81 24.86 10.04
C ILE A 58 -9.28 24.01 11.18
N ASP A 59 -10.11 23.77 12.19
CA ASP A 59 -9.81 22.84 13.30
C ASP A 59 -9.54 21.44 12.76
N GLY A 60 -8.46 20.80 13.22
CA GLY A 60 -8.08 19.44 12.84
C GLY A 60 -9.16 18.40 13.14
N PHE A 61 -9.98 18.60 14.15
CA PHE A 61 -11.15 17.74 14.42
C PHE A 61 -12.18 17.81 13.28
N ALA A 62 -12.41 19.00 12.71
CA ALA A 62 -13.29 19.15 11.56
C ALA A 62 -12.73 18.45 10.30
N ILE A 63 -11.40 18.46 10.13
CA ILE A 63 -10.71 17.72 9.05
C ILE A 63 -10.93 16.22 9.23
N CYS A 64 -10.70 15.70 10.44
CA CYS A 64 -10.94 14.31 10.78
C CYS A 64 -12.37 13.88 10.44
N SER A 65 -13.37 14.65 10.90
CA SER A 65 -14.80 14.41 10.57
C SER A 65 -15.07 14.36 9.09
N LYS A 66 -14.58 15.35 8.32
CA LYS A 66 -14.80 15.40 6.86
C LYS A 66 -14.19 14.19 6.14
N ILE A 67 -13.00 13.75 6.55
CA ILE A 67 -12.41 12.53 5.98
C ILE A 67 -13.27 11.32 6.31
N ARG A 68 -13.79 11.23 7.53
CA ARG A 68 -14.62 10.10 7.99
C ARG A 68 -15.97 10.00 7.30
N GLU A 69 -16.51 11.08 6.74
CA GLU A 69 -17.75 11.03 5.94
C GLU A 69 -17.62 10.09 4.72
N HIS A 70 -16.42 9.93 4.17
CA HIS A 70 -16.20 9.20 2.92
C HIS A 70 -15.09 8.15 2.98
N SER A 71 -14.35 8.05 4.10
CA SER A 71 -13.17 7.18 4.19
C SER A 71 -12.87 6.67 5.59
N ASN A 72 -12.41 5.43 5.63
CA ASN A 72 -11.87 4.78 6.82
C ASN A 72 -10.33 4.75 6.86
N ILE A 73 -9.66 5.65 6.13
CA ILE A 73 -8.19 5.75 6.15
C ILE A 73 -7.69 5.97 7.58
N PRO A 74 -6.58 5.35 8.01
CA PRO A 74 -6.02 5.60 9.33
C PRO A 74 -5.66 7.07 9.52
N ILE A 75 -6.04 7.62 10.68
CA ILE A 75 -5.69 8.97 11.11
C ILE A 75 -5.04 8.89 12.48
N ILE A 76 -3.81 9.37 12.61
CA ILE A 76 -3.14 9.61 13.88
C ILE A 76 -3.23 11.11 14.15
N ILE A 77 -3.90 11.48 15.25
CA ILE A 77 -3.90 12.85 15.73
C ILE A 77 -2.63 13.09 16.56
N VAL A 78 -1.99 14.22 16.31
CA VAL A 78 -0.83 14.69 17.09
C VAL A 78 -1.17 16.08 17.60
N SER A 79 -1.07 16.33 18.92
CA SER A 79 -1.48 17.63 19.45
C SER A 79 -0.82 18.00 20.77
N ALA A 80 -0.67 19.30 21.02
CA ALA A 80 -0.29 19.83 22.32
C ALA A 80 -1.47 19.86 23.33
N LYS A 81 -2.69 19.57 22.88
CA LYS A 81 -3.85 19.41 23.79
C LYS A 81 -3.73 18.09 24.53
N THR A 82 -3.65 18.17 25.86
CA THR A 82 -3.42 17.01 26.74
C THR A 82 -4.68 16.62 27.54
N ASP A 83 -5.73 17.42 27.43
CA ASP A 83 -6.95 17.19 28.19
C ASP A 83 -7.64 15.88 27.77
N LYS A 84 -8.17 15.17 28.74
CA LYS A 84 -8.86 13.91 28.52
C LYS A 84 -10.05 14.05 27.56
N GLU A 85 -10.74 15.19 27.60
CA GLU A 85 -11.89 15.50 26.74
C GLU A 85 -11.47 15.62 25.29
N ASP A 86 -10.37 16.33 24.98
CA ASP A 86 -9.85 16.47 23.63
C ASP A 86 -9.41 15.11 23.04
N LYS A 87 -8.78 14.26 23.84
CA LYS A 87 -8.41 12.90 23.42
C LYS A 87 -9.63 12.04 23.12
N LEU A 88 -10.61 12.04 24.02
CA LEU A 88 -11.86 11.31 23.83
C LEU A 88 -12.61 11.83 22.60
N ASN A 89 -12.63 13.15 22.39
CA ASN A 89 -13.24 13.75 21.21
C ASN A 89 -12.56 13.27 19.92
N GLY A 90 -11.23 13.35 19.82
CA GLY A 90 -10.50 12.87 18.65
C GLY A 90 -10.76 11.41 18.32
N LEU A 91 -10.74 10.53 19.32
CA LEU A 91 -11.02 9.11 19.15
C LEU A 91 -12.50 8.85 18.79
N THR A 92 -13.44 9.60 19.39
CA THR A 92 -14.89 9.50 19.08
C THR A 92 -15.19 9.95 17.65
N LEU A 93 -14.46 10.95 17.13
CA LEU A 93 -14.56 11.40 15.74
C LEU A 93 -13.90 10.42 14.75
N GLY A 94 -13.32 9.33 15.27
CA GLY A 94 -12.83 8.23 14.45
C GLY A 94 -11.32 8.26 14.16
N ALA A 95 -10.53 9.02 14.92
CA ALA A 95 -9.09 8.86 14.85
C ALA A 95 -8.68 7.46 15.36
N ASP A 96 -7.69 6.86 14.71
CA ASP A 96 -7.18 5.52 15.08
C ASP A 96 -6.21 5.60 16.27
N ASP A 97 -5.58 6.76 16.48
CA ASP A 97 -4.68 7.00 17.61
C ASP A 97 -4.57 8.51 17.92
N TYR A 98 -4.11 8.82 19.14
CA TYR A 98 -3.87 10.18 19.61
C TYR A 98 -2.52 10.24 20.32
N ILE A 99 -1.66 11.18 19.90
CA ILE A 99 -0.31 11.37 20.46
C ILE A 99 -0.17 12.81 20.97
N GLU A 100 0.27 12.93 22.22
CA GLU A 100 0.53 14.24 22.83
C GLU A 100 1.88 14.79 22.46
N LYS A 101 1.95 16.09 22.14
CA LYS A 101 3.20 16.85 22.01
C LYS A 101 3.70 17.32 23.40
N PRO A 102 5.00 17.26 23.72
CA PRO A 102 6.08 16.69 22.88
C PRO A 102 6.07 15.16 22.90
N TYR A 103 6.33 14.53 21.75
CA TYR A 103 6.38 13.09 21.61
C TYR A 103 7.74 12.61 21.13
N ASP A 104 8.02 11.35 21.44
CA ASP A 104 9.17 10.64 20.90
C ASP A 104 8.84 10.19 19.45
N ILE A 105 9.72 10.54 18.53
CA ILE A 105 9.56 10.18 17.11
C ILE A 105 9.51 8.67 16.92
N ASP A 106 10.30 7.90 17.67
CA ASP A 106 10.32 6.44 17.59
C ASP A 106 8.97 5.83 17.98
N ILE A 107 8.25 6.45 18.93
CA ILE A 107 6.89 6.03 19.29
C ILE A 107 5.92 6.28 18.14
N LEU A 108 5.97 7.44 17.49
CA LEU A 108 5.13 7.73 16.34
C LEU A 108 5.43 6.77 15.18
N LEU A 109 6.71 6.54 14.86
CA LEU A 109 7.13 5.58 13.83
C LEU A 109 6.66 4.15 14.16
N ALA A 110 6.76 3.72 15.42
CA ALA A 110 6.27 2.40 15.83
C ALA A 110 4.75 2.26 15.65
N LYS A 111 3.98 3.31 15.97
CA LYS A 111 2.53 3.34 15.74
C LYS A 111 2.18 3.30 14.26
N ILE A 112 2.86 4.10 13.42
CA ILE A 112 2.70 4.10 11.96
C ILE A 112 3.00 2.70 11.41
N ARG A 113 4.16 2.12 11.71
CA ARG A 113 4.51 0.73 11.31
C ARG A 113 3.46 -0.28 11.76
N GLY A 114 2.95 -0.14 12.98
CA GLY A 114 1.89 -1.00 13.52
C GLY A 114 0.58 -0.91 12.72
N ILE A 115 0.18 0.30 12.34
CA ILE A 115 -1.01 0.54 11.50
C ILE A 115 -0.81 -0.06 10.11
N PHE A 116 0.32 0.24 9.45
CA PHE A 116 0.64 -0.31 8.13
C PHE A 116 0.65 -1.84 8.17
N LYS A 117 1.30 -2.45 9.17
CA LYS A 117 1.32 -3.90 9.33
C LYS A 117 -0.07 -4.51 9.52
N ARG A 118 -0.94 -3.91 10.32
CA ARG A 118 -2.29 -4.46 10.57
C ARG A 118 -3.24 -4.26 9.40
N ARG A 119 -3.17 -3.09 8.74
CA ARG A 119 -4.18 -2.67 7.78
C ARG A 119 -3.79 -2.99 6.34
N TYR A 120 -2.50 -2.98 6.04
CA TYR A 120 -1.96 -3.15 4.69
C TYR A 120 -1.07 -4.39 4.53
N ALA A 121 -0.91 -5.22 5.58
CA ALA A 121 -0.19 -6.50 5.46
C ALA A 121 -0.85 -7.47 4.46
N LEU A 122 -2.15 -7.30 4.19
CA LEU A 122 -2.88 -8.05 3.16
C LEU A 122 -2.55 -7.55 1.74
N ASP A 123 -1.95 -6.37 1.63
CA ASP A 123 -1.58 -5.75 0.36
C ASP A 123 -0.19 -6.18 -0.11
N GLU A 124 0.55 -6.89 0.74
CA GLU A 124 1.84 -7.50 0.43
C GLU A 124 1.75 -9.02 0.57
N ILE A 125 2.27 -9.72 -0.42
CA ILE A 125 2.45 -11.17 -0.36
C ILE A 125 3.94 -11.46 -0.42
N THR A 126 4.45 -12.22 0.55
CA THR A 126 5.82 -12.75 0.51
C THR A 126 5.75 -14.26 0.28
N VAL A 127 6.45 -14.73 -0.75
CA VAL A 127 6.56 -16.14 -1.11
C VAL A 127 8.00 -16.43 -1.52
N GLY A 128 8.71 -17.22 -0.72
CA GLY A 128 10.14 -17.48 -0.90
C GLY A 128 10.93 -16.17 -0.97
N ASN A 129 11.65 -15.96 -2.07
CA ASN A 129 12.42 -14.75 -2.31
C ASN A 129 11.68 -13.63 -3.06
N LEU A 130 10.37 -13.82 -3.29
CA LEU A 130 9.51 -12.82 -3.94
C LEU A 130 8.69 -12.06 -2.89
N LYS A 131 8.61 -10.73 -3.04
CA LYS A 131 7.68 -9.88 -2.31
C LYS A 131 6.84 -9.11 -3.33
N ILE A 132 5.53 -9.21 -3.22
CA ILE A 132 4.56 -8.59 -4.12
C ILE A 132 3.86 -7.46 -3.36
N ASP A 133 4.00 -6.24 -3.83
CA ASP A 133 3.25 -5.07 -3.38
C ASP A 133 2.04 -4.90 -4.30
N LYS A 134 0.86 -5.26 -3.80
CA LYS A 134 -0.38 -5.22 -4.60
C LYS A 134 -0.85 -3.80 -4.90
N ILE A 135 -0.53 -2.84 -4.03
CA ILE A 135 -0.98 -1.47 -4.16
C ILE A 135 -0.17 -0.74 -5.23
N ASN A 136 1.16 -0.86 -5.13
CA ASN A 136 2.05 -0.17 -6.05
C ASN A 136 2.31 -0.96 -7.33
N HIS A 137 1.77 -2.19 -7.44
CA HIS A 137 2.00 -3.12 -8.56
C HIS A 137 3.48 -3.39 -8.79
N ILE A 138 4.24 -3.58 -7.68
CA ILE A 138 5.67 -3.84 -7.73
C ILE A 138 5.95 -5.26 -7.21
N VAL A 139 6.81 -5.96 -7.91
CA VAL A 139 7.36 -7.24 -7.46
C VAL A 139 8.83 -7.06 -7.16
N TYR A 140 9.26 -7.60 -6.03
CA TYR A 140 10.68 -7.64 -5.64
C TYR A 140 11.17 -9.08 -5.65
N LYS A 141 12.38 -9.32 -6.15
CA LYS A 141 13.12 -10.59 -6.01
C LYS A 141 14.40 -10.32 -5.23
N ASN A 142 14.59 -11.00 -4.13
CA ASN A 142 15.73 -10.80 -3.21
C ASN A 142 15.85 -9.33 -2.73
N GLY A 143 14.71 -8.64 -2.52
CA GLY A 143 14.67 -7.23 -2.10
C GLY A 143 14.89 -6.20 -3.21
N LEU A 144 15.18 -6.61 -4.45
CA LEU A 144 15.35 -5.73 -5.60
C LEU A 144 14.06 -5.70 -6.44
N PRO A 145 13.59 -4.52 -6.87
CA PRO A 145 12.40 -4.40 -7.70
C PRO A 145 12.62 -5.03 -9.08
N ILE A 146 11.58 -5.70 -9.59
CA ILE A 146 11.55 -6.27 -10.93
C ILE A 146 10.63 -5.43 -11.78
N ASP A 147 11.08 -5.03 -12.97
CA ASP A 147 10.24 -4.35 -13.95
C ASP A 147 9.25 -5.35 -14.58
N MET A 148 7.96 -5.09 -14.40
CA MET A 148 6.86 -5.89 -14.93
C MET A 148 5.81 -5.02 -15.60
N THR A 149 5.28 -5.48 -16.72
CA THR A 149 4.07 -4.88 -17.30
C THR A 149 2.86 -5.18 -16.42
N ALA A 150 1.79 -4.39 -16.54
CA ALA A 150 0.56 -4.61 -15.78
C ALA A 150 0.01 -6.04 -15.95
N LYS A 151 0.03 -6.57 -17.19
CA LYS A 151 -0.45 -7.94 -17.46
C LYS A 151 0.44 -9.04 -16.86
N GLU A 152 1.76 -8.82 -16.80
CA GLU A 152 2.68 -9.74 -16.12
C GLU A 152 2.45 -9.74 -14.62
N PHE A 153 2.26 -8.54 -14.04
CA PHE A 153 1.95 -8.39 -12.62
C PHE A 153 0.63 -9.09 -12.26
N ASP A 154 -0.45 -8.79 -12.96
CA ASP A 154 -1.78 -9.36 -12.71
C ASP A 154 -1.76 -10.89 -12.83
N LEU A 155 -1.08 -11.41 -13.85
CA LEU A 155 -0.93 -12.85 -14.07
C LEU A 155 -0.14 -13.52 -12.94
N LEU A 156 0.98 -12.92 -12.53
CA LEU A 156 1.80 -13.44 -11.43
C LEU A 156 1.02 -13.40 -10.11
N LEU A 157 0.36 -12.29 -9.81
CA LEU A 157 -0.45 -12.12 -8.61
C LEU A 157 -1.55 -13.18 -8.53
N MET A 158 -2.30 -13.38 -9.63
CA MET A 158 -3.35 -14.40 -9.72
C MET A 158 -2.81 -15.80 -9.43
N LEU A 159 -1.65 -16.15 -9.99
CA LEU A 159 -1.03 -17.46 -9.75
C LEU A 159 -0.58 -17.62 -8.30
N ILE A 160 0.01 -16.59 -7.69
CA ILE A 160 0.47 -16.61 -6.29
C ILE A 160 -0.71 -16.68 -5.31
N GLU A 161 -1.79 -15.94 -5.55
CA GLU A 161 -3.00 -16.00 -4.70
C GLU A 161 -3.69 -17.38 -4.77
N ASN A 162 -3.48 -18.09 -5.85
CA ASN A 162 -3.98 -19.47 -6.05
C ASN A 162 -2.87 -20.52 -5.93
N ARG A 163 -1.79 -20.22 -5.18
CA ARG A 163 -0.66 -21.16 -5.05
C ARG A 163 -1.10 -22.57 -4.64
N GLY A 164 -0.43 -23.57 -5.19
CA GLY A 164 -0.76 -24.99 -5.00
C GLY A 164 -1.95 -25.48 -5.84
N LYS A 165 -2.72 -24.58 -6.46
CA LYS A 165 -3.85 -24.95 -7.32
C LYS A 165 -3.48 -24.82 -8.79
N THR A 166 -3.86 -25.82 -9.60
CA THR A 166 -3.70 -25.74 -11.05
C THR A 166 -4.83 -24.90 -11.63
N LEU A 167 -4.49 -23.78 -12.23
CA LEU A 167 -5.43 -22.93 -12.96
C LEU A 167 -5.45 -23.31 -14.44
N ASN A 168 -6.65 -23.45 -15.00
CA ASN A 168 -6.85 -23.76 -16.41
C ASN A 168 -6.43 -22.56 -17.29
N LYS A 169 -5.89 -22.84 -18.49
CA LYS A 169 -5.41 -21.78 -19.40
C LYS A 169 -6.51 -20.81 -19.83
N GLU A 170 -7.69 -21.33 -20.17
CA GLU A 170 -8.84 -20.50 -20.57
C GLU A 170 -9.32 -19.63 -19.42
N TYR A 171 -9.38 -20.18 -18.21
CA TYR A 171 -9.73 -19.41 -17.03
C TYR A 171 -8.76 -18.29 -16.77
N ILE A 172 -7.44 -18.55 -16.79
CA ILE A 172 -6.39 -17.52 -16.62
C ILE A 172 -6.53 -16.45 -17.71
N PHE A 173 -6.68 -16.88 -18.96
CA PHE A 173 -6.77 -15.97 -20.10
C PHE A 173 -7.97 -15.03 -19.96
N ASN A 174 -9.16 -15.58 -19.67
CA ASN A 174 -10.38 -14.79 -19.51
C ASN A 174 -10.30 -13.80 -18.35
N GLN A 175 -9.66 -14.17 -17.25
CA GLN A 175 -9.49 -13.27 -16.10
C GLN A 175 -8.53 -12.12 -16.39
N ILE A 176 -7.47 -12.36 -17.14
CA ILE A 176 -6.41 -11.36 -17.38
C ILE A 176 -6.68 -10.50 -18.62
N TRP A 177 -7.22 -11.09 -19.70
CA TRP A 177 -7.47 -10.37 -20.97
C TRP A 177 -8.96 -10.10 -21.22
N GLY A 178 -9.86 -10.77 -20.53
CA GLY A 178 -11.30 -10.70 -20.74
C GLY A 178 -11.79 -11.72 -21.75
N SER A 179 -13.08 -12.13 -21.62
CA SER A 179 -13.72 -13.12 -22.52
C SER A 179 -13.84 -12.62 -23.97
N ASP A 180 -13.92 -11.30 -24.15
CA ASP A 180 -14.13 -10.66 -25.47
C ASP A 180 -12.81 -10.17 -26.09
N SER A 181 -11.67 -10.63 -25.55
CA SER A 181 -10.36 -10.23 -26.03
C SER A 181 -10.10 -10.76 -27.44
N VAL A 182 -9.61 -9.88 -28.31
CA VAL A 182 -9.08 -10.26 -29.64
C VAL A 182 -7.69 -10.93 -29.57
N SER A 183 -7.10 -11.02 -28.37
CA SER A 183 -5.81 -11.68 -28.15
C SER A 183 -5.97 -13.19 -28.24
N GLU A 184 -4.95 -13.88 -28.77
CA GLU A 184 -4.92 -15.32 -28.88
C GLU A 184 -4.44 -15.99 -27.58
N MET A 185 -4.87 -17.22 -27.33
CA MET A 185 -4.44 -18.04 -26.18
C MET A 185 -2.92 -18.22 -26.08
N GLN A 186 -2.20 -18.09 -27.20
CA GLN A 186 -0.74 -18.12 -27.22
C GLN A 186 -0.10 -16.97 -26.43
N THR A 187 -0.79 -15.82 -26.33
CA THR A 187 -0.35 -14.66 -25.54
C THR A 187 -0.08 -15.03 -24.08
N LEU A 188 -0.92 -15.87 -23.48
CA LEU A 188 -0.70 -16.38 -22.13
C LEU A 188 0.64 -17.12 -22.00
N THR A 189 0.95 -17.98 -22.95
CA THR A 189 2.20 -18.77 -22.92
C THR A 189 3.43 -17.88 -23.01
N VAL A 190 3.36 -16.82 -23.80
CA VAL A 190 4.44 -15.82 -23.94
C VAL A 190 4.63 -15.06 -22.63
N HIS A 191 3.55 -14.59 -21.99
CA HIS A 191 3.65 -13.88 -20.71
C HIS A 191 4.17 -14.80 -19.58
N ILE A 192 3.75 -16.06 -19.53
CA ILE A 192 4.33 -17.05 -18.59
C ILE A 192 5.84 -17.20 -18.80
N LYS A 193 6.30 -17.23 -20.05
CA LYS A 193 7.73 -17.27 -20.37
C LYS A 193 8.45 -16.03 -19.84
N TRP A 194 7.94 -14.83 -20.11
CA TRP A 194 8.56 -13.58 -19.64
C TRP A 194 8.58 -13.46 -18.12
N ILE A 195 7.50 -13.86 -17.44
CA ILE A 195 7.48 -13.89 -15.98
C ILE A 195 8.55 -14.84 -15.44
N ARG A 196 8.67 -16.04 -16.01
CA ARG A 196 9.70 -17.01 -15.61
C ARG A 196 11.12 -16.44 -15.79
N GLU A 197 11.39 -15.74 -16.89
CA GLU A 197 12.67 -15.08 -17.13
C GLU A 197 13.04 -14.07 -16.03
N LYS A 198 12.03 -13.49 -15.38
CA LYS A 198 12.22 -12.48 -14.30
C LYS A 198 12.31 -13.11 -12.91
N ILE A 199 11.47 -14.10 -12.60
CA ILE A 199 11.34 -14.60 -11.23
C ILE A 199 12.08 -15.92 -10.95
N GLU A 200 12.26 -16.78 -11.94
CA GLU A 200 12.95 -18.05 -11.77
C GLU A 200 14.48 -17.84 -11.69
N ASP A 201 15.18 -18.80 -11.11
CA ASP A 201 16.65 -18.81 -11.15
C ASP A 201 17.14 -19.51 -12.43
N ASP A 202 16.43 -20.54 -12.90
CA ASP A 202 16.58 -21.14 -14.23
C ASP A 202 15.24 -21.18 -14.94
N PRO A 203 14.94 -20.27 -15.88
CA PRO A 203 13.66 -20.25 -16.61
C PRO A 203 13.39 -21.52 -17.42
N LYS A 204 14.41 -22.32 -17.76
CA LYS A 204 14.26 -23.57 -18.49
C LYS A 204 13.85 -24.74 -17.57
N LYS A 205 14.11 -24.58 -16.26
CA LYS A 205 13.72 -25.53 -15.22
C LYS A 205 12.92 -24.81 -14.13
N PRO A 206 11.72 -24.29 -14.44
CA PRO A 206 10.98 -23.46 -13.54
C PRO A 206 10.54 -24.26 -12.31
N LEU A 207 10.73 -23.65 -11.12
CA LEU A 207 10.31 -24.23 -9.84
C LEU A 207 9.10 -23.48 -9.26
N LYS A 208 8.92 -22.20 -9.59
CA LYS A 208 7.84 -21.37 -9.07
C LYS A 208 6.58 -21.48 -9.93
N ILE A 209 6.67 -21.32 -11.26
CA ILE A 209 5.52 -21.46 -12.14
C ILE A 209 5.65 -22.76 -12.93
N ILE A 210 4.91 -23.78 -12.49
CA ILE A 210 4.93 -25.11 -13.08
C ILE A 210 3.89 -25.23 -14.21
N THR A 211 4.28 -25.85 -15.33
CA THR A 211 3.33 -26.24 -16.38
C THR A 211 2.73 -27.60 -16.02
N VAL A 212 1.41 -27.64 -15.82
CA VAL A 212 0.66 -28.89 -15.67
C VAL A 212 0.11 -29.27 -17.04
N TRP A 213 0.76 -30.22 -17.71
CA TRP A 213 0.46 -30.61 -19.07
C TRP A 213 -1.02 -30.96 -19.28
N GLY A 214 -1.60 -30.46 -20.34
CA GLY A 214 -3.02 -30.65 -20.65
C GLY A 214 -4.00 -29.91 -19.74
N ARG A 215 -3.54 -29.20 -18.70
CA ARG A 215 -4.41 -28.51 -17.73
C ARG A 215 -4.17 -27.01 -17.65
N GLY A 216 -2.94 -26.57 -17.41
CA GLY A 216 -2.65 -25.13 -17.24
C GLY A 216 -1.38 -24.87 -16.48
N TYR A 217 -1.43 -23.91 -15.56
CA TYR A 217 -0.28 -23.48 -14.77
C TYR A 217 -0.60 -23.51 -13.27
N ARG A 218 0.44 -23.73 -12.47
CA ARG A 218 0.37 -23.74 -11.01
C ARG A 218 1.58 -23.03 -10.44
N PHE A 219 1.36 -22.15 -9.47
CA PHE A 219 2.46 -21.58 -8.70
C PHE A 219 2.80 -22.51 -7.54
N GLU A 220 4.07 -22.83 -7.39
CA GLU A 220 4.64 -23.58 -6.27
C GLU A 220 5.77 -22.76 -5.65
N GLU A 221 6.04 -23.01 -4.38
CA GLU A 221 7.13 -22.37 -3.65
C GLU A 221 8.39 -23.23 -3.70
#